data_2ea685aa6312958331efc51cde03f2b8
#
_entry.id   2ea685aa6312958331efc51cde03f2b8
#
_cell.length_a   1.000
_cell.length_b   1.000
_cell.length_c   1.000
_cell.angle_alpha   90.00
_cell.angle_beta   90.00
_cell.angle_gamma   90.00
#
_symmetry.space_group_name_H-M   'P 1'
#
loop_
_entity.id
_entity.type
_entity.pdbx_description
1 polymer ?
#
loop_
_entity_poly.entity_id
_entity_poly.type
_entity_poly.pdbx_seq_one_letter_code
_entity_poly.pdbx_strand_id
1 'polypeptide(L)'
;AEDALGRIEQRLPGDLEEDRVLLQANVQMARGRYAEAIRTLDALATSPGANSYVRYNLGIAQIHGGDPATGTALLDAVGKLPATSEEYRNLRDKANLALGFAALRDGRGDAARGYLERVRLSGMQSNKALLGFGWAAAAQGNMKAALVPWNELASREETDAAVLEARLDVPYALAELGADAQALALYQAAIGAFEHEGANLDRSVAAIREGRLLDGLIARNPGEE
;
A
#
# COMPACT_ATOMS: atom_id res chain seq x y z
N ALA A 1 -21.86 1.49 2.69
CA ALA A 1 -21.54 0.37 1.79
C ALA A 1 -22.23 -0.92 2.24
N GLU A 2 -22.07 -1.37 3.50
CA GLU A 2 -22.65 -2.64 3.97
C GLU A 2 -24.18 -2.65 3.89
N ASP A 3 -24.84 -1.59 4.34
CA ASP A 3 -26.31 -1.46 4.25
C ASP A 3 -26.79 -1.48 2.78
N ALA A 4 -26.01 -0.91 1.85
CA ALA A 4 -26.31 -0.94 0.45
C ALA A 4 -26.17 -2.35 -0.14
N LEU A 5 -25.09 -3.06 0.24
CA LEU A 5 -24.89 -4.46 -0.16
C LEU A 5 -25.95 -5.40 0.41
N GLY A 6 -26.39 -5.17 1.66
CA GLY A 6 -27.44 -5.94 2.31
C GLY A 6 -28.84 -5.79 1.70
N ARG A 7 -29.06 -4.75 0.87
CA ARG A 7 -30.32 -4.57 0.13
C ARG A 7 -30.39 -5.34 -1.19
N ILE A 8 -29.28 -5.95 -1.61
CA ILE A 8 -29.22 -6.77 -2.81
C ILE A 8 -29.66 -8.18 -2.44
N GLU A 9 -30.95 -8.47 -2.61
CA GLU A 9 -31.57 -9.76 -2.24
C GLU A 9 -31.40 -10.84 -3.31
N GLN A 10 -31.15 -10.44 -4.56
CA GLN A 10 -31.05 -11.36 -5.69
C GLN A 10 -29.60 -11.53 -6.14
N ARG A 11 -29.27 -12.71 -6.65
CA ARG A 11 -28.00 -12.96 -7.30
C ARG A 11 -27.90 -12.13 -8.57
N LEU A 12 -26.77 -11.40 -8.68
CA LEU A 12 -26.50 -10.56 -9.84
C LEU A 12 -25.97 -11.40 -11.03
N PRO A 13 -26.02 -10.88 -12.28
CA PRO A 13 -25.34 -11.49 -13.41
C PRO A 13 -23.83 -11.64 -13.15
N GLY A 14 -23.23 -12.69 -13.67
CA GLY A 14 -21.89 -13.22 -13.47
C GLY A 14 -20.81 -12.28 -12.94
N ASP A 15 -20.36 -11.33 -13.77
CA ASP A 15 -19.31 -10.36 -13.45
C ASP A 15 -19.71 -9.38 -12.32
N LEU A 16 -20.94 -8.91 -12.31
CA LEU A 16 -21.47 -8.04 -11.24
C LEU A 16 -21.57 -8.78 -9.89
N GLU A 17 -21.87 -10.08 -9.92
CA GLU A 17 -21.87 -10.89 -8.70
C GLU A 17 -20.47 -11.04 -8.12
N GLU A 18 -19.45 -11.20 -8.95
CA GLU A 18 -18.06 -11.25 -8.52
C GLU A 18 -17.65 -9.92 -7.89
N ASP A 19 -17.95 -8.79 -8.52
CA ASP A 19 -17.69 -7.45 -7.99
C ASP A 19 -18.40 -7.21 -6.66
N ARG A 20 -19.66 -7.65 -6.53
CA ARG A 20 -20.42 -7.58 -5.28
C ARG A 20 -19.74 -8.34 -4.16
N VAL A 21 -19.29 -9.57 -4.43
CA VAL A 21 -18.62 -10.43 -3.46
C VAL A 21 -17.26 -9.82 -3.06
N LEU A 22 -16.49 -9.31 -4.02
CA LEU A 22 -15.23 -8.61 -3.75
C LEU A 22 -15.44 -7.38 -2.88
N LEU A 23 -16.46 -6.57 -3.18
CA LEU A 23 -16.79 -5.39 -2.38
C LEU A 23 -17.23 -5.77 -0.96
N GLN A 24 -18.03 -6.83 -0.82
CA GLN A 24 -18.45 -7.36 0.48
C GLN A 24 -17.25 -7.81 1.31
N ALA A 25 -16.33 -8.57 0.73
CA ALA A 25 -15.12 -9.01 1.40
C ALA A 25 -14.23 -7.82 1.81
N ASN A 26 -14.10 -6.80 0.95
CA ASN A 26 -13.35 -5.58 1.28
C ASN A 26 -13.96 -4.83 2.47
N VAL A 27 -15.29 -4.73 2.56
CA VAL A 27 -15.98 -4.13 3.71
C VAL A 27 -15.75 -4.96 4.98
N GLN A 28 -15.79 -6.29 4.89
CA GLN A 28 -15.51 -7.18 6.02
C GLN A 28 -14.06 -7.03 6.51
N MET A 29 -13.08 -7.01 5.59
CA MET A 29 -11.67 -6.80 5.93
C MET A 29 -11.43 -5.42 6.56
N ALA A 30 -12.03 -4.36 6.03
CA ALA A 30 -11.92 -3.01 6.59
C ALA A 30 -12.46 -2.90 8.02
N ARG A 31 -13.32 -3.83 8.43
CA ARG A 31 -13.87 -3.96 9.80
C ARG A 31 -13.13 -4.99 10.67
N GLY A 32 -12.03 -5.55 10.17
CA GLY A 32 -11.27 -6.60 10.87
C GLY A 32 -11.95 -7.97 10.90
N ARG A 33 -13.05 -8.15 10.14
CA ARG A 33 -13.82 -9.41 10.10
C ARG A 33 -13.22 -10.37 9.07
N TYR A 34 -11.94 -10.73 9.26
CA TYR A 34 -11.18 -11.52 8.28
C TYR A 34 -11.75 -12.93 8.07
N ALA A 35 -12.23 -13.58 9.13
CA ALA A 35 -12.85 -14.90 9.01
C ALA A 35 -14.12 -14.90 8.12
N GLU A 36 -14.89 -13.82 8.14
CA GLU A 36 -16.04 -13.65 7.25
C GLU A 36 -15.58 -13.40 5.81
N ALA A 37 -14.59 -12.52 5.63
CA ALA A 37 -14.02 -12.23 4.31
C ALA A 37 -13.45 -13.49 3.64
N ILE A 38 -12.75 -14.34 4.40
CA ILE A 38 -12.24 -15.63 3.91
C ILE A 38 -13.39 -16.50 3.40
N ARG A 39 -14.44 -16.72 4.21
CA ARG A 39 -15.61 -17.50 3.78
C ARG A 39 -16.30 -16.92 2.54
N THR A 40 -16.38 -15.59 2.46
CA THR A 40 -17.00 -14.89 1.32
C THR A 40 -16.20 -15.10 0.04
N LEU A 41 -14.87 -15.08 0.11
CA LEU A 41 -13.98 -15.18 -1.05
C LEU A 41 -13.69 -16.63 -1.46
N ASP A 42 -13.66 -17.56 -0.52
CA ASP A 42 -13.24 -18.95 -0.76
C ASP A 42 -14.14 -19.66 -1.80
N ALA A 43 -15.43 -19.40 -1.74
CA ALA A 43 -16.39 -19.93 -2.70
C ALA A 43 -16.11 -19.49 -4.16
N LEU A 44 -15.58 -18.26 -4.34
CA LEU A 44 -15.19 -17.77 -5.66
C LEU A 44 -13.78 -18.22 -6.05
N ALA A 45 -12.85 -18.30 -5.11
CA ALA A 45 -11.45 -18.66 -5.36
C ALA A 45 -11.30 -20.08 -5.93
N THR A 46 -12.22 -20.99 -5.58
CA THR A 46 -12.28 -22.38 -6.06
C THR A 46 -12.95 -22.53 -7.43
N SER A 47 -13.58 -21.48 -7.96
CA SER A 47 -14.23 -21.51 -9.26
C SER A 47 -13.22 -21.59 -10.40
N PRO A 48 -13.48 -22.38 -11.48
CA PRO A 48 -12.68 -22.36 -12.68
C PRO A 48 -12.65 -20.93 -13.28
N GLY A 49 -11.46 -20.36 -13.43
CA GLY A 49 -11.30 -18.99 -13.93
C GLY A 49 -11.39 -17.89 -12.88
N ALA A 50 -11.30 -18.24 -11.59
CA ALA A 50 -11.28 -17.27 -10.50
C ALA A 50 -10.34 -16.11 -10.80
N ASN A 51 -10.87 -14.89 -10.71
CA ASN A 51 -10.20 -13.62 -10.94
C ASN A 51 -8.98 -13.46 -9.99
N SER A 52 -7.92 -12.88 -10.49
CA SER A 52 -6.71 -12.61 -9.70
C SER A 52 -6.96 -11.70 -8.51
N TYR A 53 -7.96 -10.82 -8.57
CA TYR A 53 -8.38 -9.97 -7.44
C TYR A 53 -8.99 -10.78 -6.29
N VAL A 54 -9.75 -11.83 -6.58
CA VAL A 54 -10.29 -12.75 -5.57
C VAL A 54 -9.14 -13.42 -4.83
N ARG A 55 -8.16 -13.95 -5.56
CA ARG A 55 -6.97 -14.60 -4.97
C ARG A 55 -6.13 -13.61 -4.15
N TYR A 56 -5.96 -12.39 -4.64
CA TYR A 56 -5.26 -11.33 -3.93
C TYR A 56 -5.96 -11.00 -2.60
N ASN A 57 -7.27 -10.72 -2.64
CA ASN A 57 -8.03 -10.37 -1.44
C ASN A 57 -8.12 -11.53 -0.44
N LEU A 58 -8.27 -12.78 -0.93
CA LEU A 58 -8.23 -13.96 -0.08
C LEU A 58 -6.84 -14.09 0.59
N GLY A 59 -5.75 -13.87 -0.15
CA GLY A 59 -4.40 -13.89 0.41
C GLY A 59 -4.20 -12.86 1.52
N ILE A 60 -4.68 -11.63 1.32
CA ILE A 60 -4.66 -10.58 2.35
C ILE A 60 -5.50 -11.00 3.57
N ALA A 61 -6.72 -11.50 3.34
CA ALA A 61 -7.61 -11.93 4.42
C ALA A 61 -7.00 -13.07 5.24
N GLN A 62 -6.33 -14.04 4.61
CA GLN A 62 -5.66 -15.17 5.28
C GLN A 62 -4.47 -14.69 6.13
N ILE A 63 -3.63 -13.78 5.63
CA ILE A 63 -2.50 -13.23 6.41
C ILE A 63 -2.99 -12.56 7.70
N HIS A 64 -4.06 -11.78 7.61
CA HIS A 64 -4.62 -11.07 8.76
C HIS A 64 -5.55 -11.96 9.61
N GLY A 65 -6.12 -12.99 9.01
CA GLY A 65 -7.07 -13.92 9.65
C GLY A 65 -6.41 -15.06 10.43
N GLY A 66 -5.07 -15.14 10.43
CA GLY A 66 -4.31 -16.11 11.25
C GLY A 66 -3.75 -17.30 10.47
N ASP A 67 -3.88 -17.34 9.13
CA ASP A 67 -3.16 -18.30 8.28
C ASP A 67 -2.20 -17.60 7.30
N PRO A 68 -1.07 -17.07 7.80
CA PRO A 68 -0.12 -16.36 6.97
C PRO A 68 0.57 -17.26 5.94
N ALA A 69 0.63 -18.58 6.16
CA ALA A 69 1.26 -19.51 5.21
C ALA A 69 0.42 -19.61 3.92
N THR A 70 -0.86 -19.90 4.05
CA THR A 70 -1.80 -19.94 2.90
C THR A 70 -1.88 -18.58 2.22
N GLY A 71 -2.01 -17.51 3.00
CA GLY A 71 -2.08 -16.15 2.45
C GLY A 71 -0.84 -15.76 1.65
N THR A 72 0.35 -16.07 2.16
CA THR A 72 1.62 -15.85 1.45
C THR A 72 1.68 -16.62 0.14
N ALA A 73 1.28 -17.89 0.13
CA ALA A 73 1.26 -18.72 -1.08
C ALA A 73 0.32 -18.13 -2.16
N LEU A 74 -0.87 -17.69 -1.77
CA LEU A 74 -1.82 -17.05 -2.68
C LEU A 74 -1.26 -15.74 -3.27
N LEU A 75 -0.70 -14.88 -2.44
CA LEU A 75 -0.12 -13.60 -2.89
C LEU A 75 1.12 -13.83 -3.76
N ASP A 76 1.98 -14.80 -3.45
CA ASP A 76 3.15 -15.12 -4.27
C ASP A 76 2.74 -15.65 -5.66
N ALA A 77 1.68 -16.44 -5.73
CA ALA A 77 1.11 -16.85 -7.01
C ALA A 77 0.61 -15.64 -7.82
N VAL A 78 -0.11 -14.70 -7.21
CA VAL A 78 -0.54 -13.45 -7.87
C VAL A 78 0.66 -12.59 -8.25
N GLY A 79 1.66 -12.47 -7.39
CA GLY A 79 2.88 -11.69 -7.61
C GLY A 79 3.76 -12.20 -8.77
N LYS A 80 3.54 -13.42 -9.24
CA LYS A 80 4.26 -14.06 -10.35
C LYS A 80 3.45 -14.17 -11.64
N LEU A 81 2.18 -13.76 -11.64
CA LEU A 81 1.34 -13.88 -12.84
C LEU A 81 1.93 -13.10 -14.01
N PRO A 82 1.83 -13.63 -15.24
CA PRO A 82 2.08 -12.86 -16.45
C PRO A 82 1.11 -11.67 -16.48
N ALA A 83 1.64 -10.46 -16.54
CA ALA A 83 0.82 -9.24 -16.50
C ALA A 83 0.87 -8.55 -17.87
N THR A 84 -0.18 -8.72 -18.66
CA THR A 84 -0.29 -8.18 -20.01
C THR A 84 -0.89 -6.77 -20.05
N SER A 85 -1.70 -6.41 -19.05
CA SER A 85 -2.28 -5.07 -18.90
C SER A 85 -1.63 -4.30 -17.75
N GLU A 86 -1.77 -2.98 -17.74
CA GLU A 86 -1.29 -2.13 -16.65
C GLU A 86 -2.01 -2.45 -15.33
N GLU A 87 -3.28 -2.77 -15.40
CA GLU A 87 -4.09 -3.19 -14.27
C GLU A 87 -3.51 -4.43 -13.59
N TYR A 88 -3.21 -5.50 -14.35
CA TYR A 88 -2.60 -6.71 -13.79
C TYR A 88 -1.15 -6.50 -13.34
N ARG A 89 -0.41 -5.59 -13.99
CA ARG A 89 0.92 -5.18 -13.48
C ARG A 89 0.82 -4.52 -12.11
N ASN A 90 -0.16 -3.65 -11.92
CA ASN A 90 -0.42 -3.00 -10.64
C ASN A 90 -0.87 -4.00 -9.56
N LEU A 91 -1.71 -4.97 -9.91
CA LEU A 91 -2.13 -6.01 -8.97
C LEU A 91 -0.94 -6.88 -8.53
N ARG A 92 -0.06 -7.25 -9.47
CA ARG A 92 1.19 -7.97 -9.19
C ARG A 92 2.11 -7.17 -8.28
N ASP A 93 2.27 -5.88 -8.55
CA ASP A 93 3.07 -4.99 -7.71
C ASP A 93 2.49 -4.89 -6.29
N LYS A 94 1.16 -4.77 -6.15
CA LYS A 94 0.47 -4.80 -4.85
C LYS A 94 0.69 -6.11 -4.09
N ALA A 95 0.64 -7.25 -4.77
CA ALA A 95 0.85 -8.55 -4.12
C ALA A 95 2.29 -8.68 -3.60
N ASN A 96 3.29 -8.34 -4.42
CA ASN A 96 4.69 -8.36 -4.01
C ASN A 96 4.99 -7.34 -2.89
N LEU A 97 4.37 -6.17 -2.94
CA LEU A 97 4.48 -5.17 -1.88
C LEU A 97 3.92 -5.70 -0.55
N ALA A 98 2.73 -6.30 -0.57
CA ALA A 98 2.11 -6.88 0.62
C ALA A 98 2.98 -8.00 1.24
N LEU A 99 3.57 -8.87 0.40
CA LEU A 99 4.52 -9.90 0.82
C LEU A 99 5.78 -9.30 1.43
N GLY A 100 6.33 -8.26 0.82
CA GLY A 100 7.49 -7.54 1.31
C GLY A 100 7.26 -6.97 2.71
N PHE A 101 6.17 -6.24 2.90
CA PHE A 101 5.84 -5.68 4.21
C PHE A 101 5.45 -6.74 5.25
N ALA A 102 4.80 -7.82 4.85
CA ALA A 102 4.55 -8.95 5.76
C ALA A 102 5.88 -9.58 6.24
N ALA A 103 6.84 -9.75 5.33
CA ALA A 103 8.15 -10.27 5.68
C ALA A 103 8.94 -9.30 6.59
N LEU A 104 8.84 -7.98 6.37
CA LEU A 104 9.44 -6.96 7.25
C LEU A 104 8.86 -7.02 8.67
N ARG A 105 7.55 -7.11 8.79
CA ARG A 105 6.87 -7.24 10.09
C ARG A 105 7.35 -8.46 10.87
N ASP A 106 7.67 -9.55 10.15
CA ASP A 106 8.16 -10.80 10.74
C ASP A 106 9.69 -10.80 10.92
N GLY A 107 10.40 -9.67 10.70
CA GLY A 107 11.85 -9.53 10.84
C GLY A 107 12.67 -10.25 9.74
N ARG A 108 12.04 -10.65 8.63
CA ARG A 108 12.67 -11.41 7.54
C ARG A 108 13.13 -10.48 6.41
N GLY A 109 14.18 -9.67 6.67
CA GLY A 109 14.69 -8.65 5.74
C GLY A 109 15.06 -9.17 4.35
N ASP A 110 15.74 -10.34 4.26
CA ASP A 110 16.12 -10.95 2.97
C ASP A 110 14.88 -11.37 2.15
N ALA A 111 13.90 -11.97 2.79
CA ALA A 111 12.65 -12.34 2.13
C ALA A 111 11.88 -11.11 1.66
N ALA A 112 11.83 -10.06 2.50
CA ALA A 112 11.21 -8.78 2.15
C ALA A 112 11.84 -8.18 0.90
N ARG A 113 13.17 -8.10 0.88
CA ARG A 113 13.92 -7.62 -0.28
C ARG A 113 13.57 -8.41 -1.55
N GLY A 114 13.56 -9.74 -1.51
CA GLY A 114 13.25 -10.58 -2.65
C GLY A 114 11.84 -10.37 -3.22
N TYR A 115 10.86 -10.05 -2.37
CA TYR A 115 9.51 -9.68 -2.83
C TYR A 115 9.48 -8.27 -3.41
N LEU A 116 10.09 -7.29 -2.75
CA LEU A 116 10.10 -5.90 -3.17
C LEU A 116 10.82 -5.71 -4.52
N GLU A 117 11.88 -6.46 -4.81
CA GLU A 117 12.60 -6.45 -6.09
C GLU A 117 11.70 -6.78 -7.30
N ARG A 118 10.54 -7.39 -7.08
CA ARG A 118 9.55 -7.68 -8.13
C ARG A 118 8.60 -6.51 -8.39
N VAL A 119 8.61 -5.47 -7.53
CA VAL A 119 7.77 -4.28 -7.68
C VAL A 119 8.43 -3.29 -8.63
N ARG A 120 7.67 -2.79 -9.61
CA ARG A 120 8.17 -1.82 -10.57
C ARG A 120 8.38 -0.45 -9.91
N LEU A 121 9.56 0.12 -10.09
CA LEU A 121 9.88 1.46 -9.56
C LEU A 121 9.27 2.62 -10.39
N SER A 122 8.71 2.33 -11.57
CA SER A 122 7.95 3.28 -12.39
C SER A 122 6.43 3.16 -12.22
N GLY A 123 5.96 2.25 -11.35
CA GLY A 123 4.54 1.99 -11.11
C GLY A 123 3.97 2.79 -9.93
N MET A 124 2.67 2.68 -9.74
CA MET A 124 1.92 3.34 -8.65
C MET A 124 2.38 2.92 -7.23
N GLN A 125 3.10 1.80 -7.11
CA GLN A 125 3.61 1.31 -5.82
C GLN A 125 5.07 1.69 -5.56
N SER A 126 5.67 2.50 -6.42
CA SER A 126 7.10 2.87 -6.38
C SER A 126 7.53 3.47 -5.04
N ASN A 127 6.78 4.44 -4.51
CA ASN A 127 7.12 5.10 -3.24
C ASN A 127 7.15 4.08 -2.08
N LYS A 128 6.12 3.25 -1.98
CA LYS A 128 6.05 2.20 -0.95
C LYS A 128 7.12 1.13 -1.12
N ALA A 129 7.49 0.81 -2.37
CA ALA A 129 8.56 -0.14 -2.63
C ALA A 129 9.92 0.41 -2.20
N LEU A 130 10.23 1.67 -2.51
CA LEU A 130 11.46 2.33 -2.06
C LEU A 130 11.54 2.40 -0.53
N LEU A 131 10.42 2.77 0.12
CA LEU A 131 10.33 2.76 1.58
C LEU A 131 10.66 1.37 2.14
N GLY A 132 10.03 0.33 1.61
CA GLY A 132 10.25 -1.04 2.02
C GLY A 132 11.67 -1.55 1.77
N PHE A 133 12.32 -1.14 0.66
CA PHE A 133 13.73 -1.47 0.40
C PHE A 133 14.65 -0.92 1.48
N GLY A 134 14.43 0.31 1.91
CA GLY A 134 15.19 0.90 3.01
C GLY A 134 15.00 0.11 4.31
N TRP A 135 13.75 -0.20 4.67
CA TRP A 135 13.46 -1.00 5.86
C TRP A 135 14.01 -2.43 5.76
N ALA A 136 14.04 -3.05 4.57
CA ALA A 136 14.65 -4.36 4.38
C ALA A 136 16.17 -4.33 4.62
N ALA A 137 16.86 -3.28 4.18
CA ALA A 137 18.27 -3.07 4.46
C ALA A 137 18.54 -2.77 5.96
N ALA A 138 17.72 -1.93 6.57
CA ALA A 138 17.81 -1.58 7.99
C ALA A 138 17.59 -2.81 8.87
N ALA A 139 16.65 -3.69 8.54
CA ALA A 139 16.40 -4.95 9.25
C ALA A 139 17.59 -5.92 9.19
N GLN A 140 18.49 -5.74 8.23
CA GLN A 140 19.77 -6.48 8.12
C GLN A 140 20.94 -5.75 8.82
N GLY A 141 20.67 -4.66 9.54
CA GLY A 141 21.70 -3.82 10.17
C GLY A 141 22.51 -2.97 9.17
N ASN A 142 22.09 -2.86 7.91
CA ASN A 142 22.80 -2.13 6.86
C ASN A 142 22.20 -0.75 6.62
N MET A 143 22.40 0.18 7.58
CA MET A 143 21.87 1.55 7.47
C MET A 143 22.43 2.32 6.27
N LYS A 144 23.67 2.03 5.83
CA LYS A 144 24.22 2.66 4.62
C LYS A 144 23.46 2.27 3.37
N ALA A 145 23.05 1.01 3.26
CA ALA A 145 22.24 0.54 2.14
C ALA A 145 20.80 1.09 2.22
N ALA A 146 20.26 1.24 3.44
CA ALA A 146 18.92 1.82 3.65
C ALA A 146 18.83 3.28 3.19
N LEU A 147 19.88 4.06 3.35
CA LEU A 147 19.95 5.45 2.92
C LEU A 147 19.72 5.62 1.39
N VAL A 148 20.09 4.64 0.58
CA VAL A 148 19.98 4.77 -0.89
C VAL A 148 18.52 4.93 -1.34
N PRO A 149 17.60 3.99 -1.08
CA PRO A 149 16.21 4.15 -1.46
C PRO A 149 15.47 5.23 -0.65
N TRP A 150 15.83 5.45 0.61
CA TRP A 150 15.19 6.49 1.43
C TRP A 150 15.57 7.91 0.98
N ASN A 151 16.82 8.18 0.58
CA ASN A 151 17.20 9.47 0.01
C ASN A 151 16.51 9.74 -1.33
N GLU A 152 16.44 8.74 -2.21
CA GLU A 152 15.68 8.85 -3.45
C GLU A 152 14.20 9.20 -3.16
N LEU A 153 13.59 8.51 -2.21
CA LEU A 153 12.20 8.72 -1.85
C LEU A 153 11.98 10.10 -1.19
N ALA A 154 12.83 10.49 -0.25
CA ALA A 154 12.75 11.78 0.46
C ALA A 154 12.96 12.99 -0.47
N SER A 155 13.64 12.81 -1.62
CA SER A 155 13.85 13.85 -2.64
C SER A 155 12.63 14.13 -3.50
N ARG A 156 11.60 13.28 -3.47
CA ARG A 156 10.38 13.47 -4.24
C ARG A 156 9.53 14.58 -3.65
N GLU A 157 8.93 15.40 -4.52
CA GLU A 157 8.08 16.54 -4.10
C GLU A 157 6.65 16.13 -3.72
N GLU A 158 6.32 14.84 -3.85
CA GLU A 158 4.99 14.34 -3.58
C GLU A 158 4.67 14.37 -2.07
N THR A 159 3.42 14.68 -1.74
CA THR A 159 2.87 14.63 -0.38
C THR A 159 2.37 13.23 0.01
N ASP A 160 2.94 12.19 -0.58
CA ASP A 160 2.66 10.80 -0.28
C ASP A 160 3.20 10.45 1.11
N ALA A 161 2.44 9.65 1.87
CA ALA A 161 2.82 9.24 3.22
C ALA A 161 4.19 8.54 3.27
N ALA A 162 4.55 7.76 2.24
CA ALA A 162 5.85 7.11 2.17
C ALA A 162 7.01 8.11 1.99
N VAL A 163 6.78 9.22 1.27
CA VAL A 163 7.77 10.31 1.12
C VAL A 163 7.98 11.01 2.46
N LEU A 164 6.89 11.30 3.17
CA LEU A 164 6.97 11.91 4.49
C LEU A 164 7.69 11.00 5.50
N GLU A 165 7.40 9.69 5.46
CA GLU A 165 8.09 8.70 6.30
C GLU A 165 9.58 8.66 5.99
N ALA A 166 9.99 8.63 4.72
CA ALA A 166 11.39 8.64 4.32
C ALA A 166 12.16 9.88 4.82
N ARG A 167 11.48 11.03 4.96
CA ARG A 167 12.09 12.24 5.57
C ARG A 167 12.40 12.08 7.05
N LEU A 168 11.82 11.09 7.73
CA LEU A 168 12.19 10.68 9.09
C LEU A 168 13.20 9.53 9.09
N ASP A 169 13.12 8.62 8.12
CA ASP A 169 13.99 7.44 8.04
C ASP A 169 15.42 7.81 7.67
N VAL A 170 15.61 8.82 6.79
CA VAL A 170 16.96 9.30 6.44
C VAL A 170 17.73 9.81 7.65
N PRO A 171 17.22 10.76 8.46
CA PRO A 171 17.92 11.19 9.64
C PRO A 171 18.05 10.09 10.71
N TYR A 172 17.09 9.17 10.80
CA TYR A 172 17.22 8.00 11.65
C TYR A 172 18.46 7.17 11.26
N ALA A 173 18.62 6.82 9.99
CA ALA A 173 19.77 6.06 9.53
C ALA A 173 21.10 6.80 9.72
N LEU A 174 21.10 8.13 9.57
CA LEU A 174 22.30 8.95 9.83
C LEU A 174 22.68 8.96 11.30
N ALA A 175 21.71 9.04 12.22
CA ALA A 175 21.97 8.94 13.66
C ALA A 175 22.56 7.58 14.03
N GLU A 176 21.99 6.48 13.50
CA GLU A 176 22.54 5.13 13.69
C GLU A 176 23.99 4.97 13.15
N LEU A 177 24.37 5.79 12.18
CA LEU A 177 25.72 5.84 11.61
C LEU A 177 26.65 6.84 12.33
N GLY A 178 26.17 7.52 13.38
CA GLY A 178 26.94 8.50 14.16
C GLY A 178 27.06 9.88 13.49
N ALA A 179 26.25 10.18 12.47
CA ALA A 179 26.21 11.47 11.78
C ALA A 179 25.19 12.44 12.43
N ASP A 180 25.28 12.63 13.76
CA ASP A 180 24.29 13.28 14.62
C ASP A 180 23.94 14.71 14.18
N ALA A 181 24.93 15.52 13.75
CA ALA A 181 24.68 16.88 13.31
C ALA A 181 23.83 16.93 12.03
N GLN A 182 24.07 16.01 11.10
CA GLN A 182 23.29 15.90 9.88
C GLN A 182 21.87 15.37 10.18
N ALA A 183 21.78 14.36 11.04
CA ALA A 183 20.52 13.82 11.49
C ALA A 183 19.63 14.90 12.13
N LEU A 184 20.19 15.71 13.04
CA LEU A 184 19.47 16.79 13.69
C LEU A 184 18.93 17.82 12.69
N ALA A 185 19.77 18.26 11.75
CA ALA A 185 19.34 19.23 10.73
C ALA A 185 18.19 18.69 9.87
N LEU A 186 18.23 17.40 9.48
CA LEU A 186 17.18 16.78 8.69
C LEU A 186 15.91 16.53 9.50
N TYR A 187 16.00 16.20 10.78
CA TYR A 187 14.81 16.11 11.65
C TYR A 187 14.12 17.47 11.77
N GLN A 188 14.88 18.57 11.93
CA GLN A 188 14.32 19.93 11.96
C GLN A 188 13.60 20.28 10.65
N ALA A 189 14.21 19.93 9.51
CA ALA A 189 13.57 20.11 8.20
C ALA A 189 12.28 19.27 8.05
N ALA A 190 12.29 18.03 8.55
CA ALA A 190 11.12 17.16 8.53
C ALA A 190 9.98 17.73 9.36
N ILE A 191 10.24 18.27 10.55
CA ILE A 191 9.22 18.94 11.39
C ILE A 191 8.53 20.04 10.60
N GLY A 192 9.29 20.94 9.93
CA GLY A 192 8.72 22.00 9.11
C GLY A 192 7.87 21.47 7.94
N ALA A 193 8.28 20.35 7.31
CA ALA A 193 7.50 19.71 6.25
C ALA A 193 6.16 19.14 6.79
N PHE A 194 6.17 18.49 7.95
CA PHE A 194 4.95 17.97 8.58
C PHE A 194 4.00 19.08 9.01
N GLU A 195 4.52 20.18 9.58
CA GLU A 195 3.71 21.37 9.94
C GLU A 195 3.05 21.98 8.70
N HIS A 196 3.81 22.09 7.59
CA HIS A 196 3.28 22.58 6.33
C HIS A 196 2.16 21.69 5.77
N GLU A 197 2.36 20.38 5.75
CA GLU A 197 1.34 19.43 5.29
C GLU A 197 0.12 19.39 6.21
N GLY A 198 0.31 19.48 7.52
CA GLY A 198 -0.79 19.63 8.48
C GLY A 198 -1.66 20.84 8.15
N ALA A 199 -1.04 21.99 7.91
CA ALA A 199 -1.76 23.22 7.51
C ALA A 199 -2.46 23.09 6.15
N ASN A 200 -1.89 22.35 5.19
CA ASN A 200 -2.52 22.04 3.90
C ASN A 200 -3.77 21.18 4.07
N LEU A 201 -3.68 20.15 4.92
CA LEU A 201 -4.82 19.27 5.23
C LEU A 201 -5.95 20.05 5.93
N ASP A 202 -5.63 20.90 6.89
CA ASP A 202 -6.61 21.72 7.59
C ASP A 202 -7.36 22.66 6.62
N ARG A 203 -6.62 23.29 5.69
CA ARG A 203 -7.23 24.11 4.63
C ARG A 203 -8.16 23.28 3.72
N SER A 204 -7.73 22.07 3.36
CA SER A 204 -8.54 21.17 2.53
C SER A 204 -9.81 20.73 3.25
N VAL A 205 -9.71 20.39 4.52
CA VAL A 205 -10.86 20.03 5.38
C VAL A 205 -11.83 21.21 5.50
N ALA A 206 -11.33 22.43 5.71
CA ALA A 206 -12.16 23.63 5.76
C ALA A 206 -12.90 23.86 4.44
N ALA A 207 -12.20 23.76 3.29
CA ALA A 207 -12.81 23.91 1.97
C ALA A 207 -13.90 22.86 1.69
N ILE A 208 -13.70 21.61 2.14
CA ILE A 208 -14.71 20.55 2.02
C ILE A 208 -15.96 20.89 2.86
N ARG A 209 -15.75 21.32 4.11
CA ARG A 209 -16.86 21.68 5.02
C ARG A 209 -17.68 22.87 4.52
N GLU A 210 -17.05 23.80 3.80
CA GLU A 210 -17.68 24.95 3.18
C GLU A 210 -18.30 24.65 1.81
N GLY A 211 -18.25 23.41 1.33
CA GLY A 211 -18.79 22.98 0.04
C GLY A 211 -17.93 23.39 -1.18
N ARG A 212 -16.71 23.89 -0.95
CA ARG A 212 -15.78 24.40 -2.01
C ARG A 212 -14.80 23.34 -2.53
N LEU A 213 -15.08 22.04 -2.34
CA LEU A 213 -14.18 20.97 -2.77
C LEU A 213 -13.94 21.00 -4.28
N LEU A 214 -15.01 21.20 -5.08
CA LEU A 214 -14.92 21.23 -6.54
C LEU A 214 -14.08 22.41 -7.04
N ASP A 215 -14.24 23.58 -6.46
CA ASP A 215 -13.46 24.79 -6.83
C ASP A 215 -11.96 24.53 -6.59
N GLY A 216 -11.60 23.88 -5.49
CA GLY A 216 -10.22 23.53 -5.19
C GLY A 216 -9.63 22.47 -6.13
N LEU A 217 -10.44 21.50 -6.58
CA LEU A 217 -10.03 20.48 -7.55
C LEU A 217 -9.83 21.08 -8.95
N ILE A 218 -10.74 21.95 -9.40
CA ILE A 218 -10.66 22.64 -10.69
C ILE A 218 -9.43 23.57 -10.72
N ALA A 219 -9.17 24.30 -9.63
CA ALA A 219 -8.01 25.18 -9.53
C ALA A 219 -6.66 24.42 -9.58
N ARG A 220 -6.62 23.16 -9.12
CA ARG A 220 -5.41 22.31 -9.18
C ARG A 220 -5.22 21.62 -10.52
N ASN A 221 -6.28 21.36 -11.22
CA ASN A 221 -6.27 20.72 -12.55
C ASN A 221 -7.29 21.40 -13.46
N PRO A 222 -6.96 22.57 -14.06
CA PRO A 222 -7.89 23.39 -14.84
C PRO A 222 -8.39 22.72 -16.13
N GLY A 223 -7.92 21.51 -16.45
CA GLY A 223 -8.19 20.85 -17.70
C GLY A 223 -7.32 21.44 -18.84
N GLU A 224 -7.02 20.62 -19.84
CA GLU A 224 -6.53 21.12 -21.13
C GLU A 224 -7.74 21.67 -21.88
N GLU A 225 -7.76 22.97 -22.23
CA GLU A 225 -8.71 23.55 -23.19
C GLU A 225 -8.41 23.09 -24.62
#